data_2e2a619b499a2c069abfca6e2fc7944a
#
_entry.id   2e2a619b499a2c069abfca6e2fc7944a
#
_cell.length_a   1.000
_cell.length_b   1.000
_cell.length_c   1.000
_cell.angle_alpha   90.00
_cell.angle_beta   90.00
_cell.angle_gamma   90.00
#
_symmetry.space_group_name_H-M   'P 1'
#
loop_
_entity.id
_entity.type
_entity.pdbx_description
1 polymer ?
#
loop_
_entity_poly.entity_id
_entity_poly.type
_entity_poly.pdbx_seq_one_letter_code
_entity_poly.pdbx_strand_id
1 'polypeptide(L)'
;MKKLLIAGLVLFSALNISAQSKKYVTFEANIANRNTDIIKIINEGRVIKTIYVDKNGIFKDTLVVDGGRSRLYDGVESTELFLKNGYDIKLKMDAKQFDESIVYTGKGSAENNILAQRILADEKLYDNSVASLDDAAFNKLVDAKKAGDAARLKDKNLDPEFVKIETENGANAIAEISQYRKEAQDIAKMNNKPSPEFDYENHKGGKTKLSDLKGKYVYIDLWATWCGPCRGEIPYLQKVEEKYHGKNIEFVSISIDTPKDHDKWQKFVTDKQLGGIQLFSDNEWKSEFVTSYNVTGIPRFILIDPNGNVVDANASRPSSPDLEKQLDSLLN
;
A
#
# COMPACT_ATOMS: atom_id res chain seq x y z
N MET A 1 39.73 6.65 85.58
CA MET A 1 38.84 7.49 84.76
C MET A 1 38.83 6.95 83.33
N LYS A 2 37.83 6.12 83.02
CA LYS A 2 37.63 5.52 81.72
C LYS A 2 36.68 6.37 80.87
N LYS A 3 37.16 6.95 79.80
CA LYS A 3 36.31 7.68 78.84
C LYS A 3 35.64 6.68 77.87
N LEU A 4 34.30 6.59 77.94
CA LEU A 4 33.52 5.85 76.96
C LEU A 4 33.29 6.74 75.72
N LEU A 5 33.79 6.25 74.55
CA LEU A 5 33.48 6.80 73.24
C LEU A 5 32.20 6.11 72.71
N ILE A 6 31.14 6.87 72.61
CA ILE A 6 29.89 6.41 71.94
C ILE A 6 30.03 6.74 70.45
N ALA A 7 30.19 5.72 69.63
CA ALA A 7 30.13 5.85 68.15
C ALA A 7 28.65 5.83 67.73
N GLY A 8 28.15 6.97 67.27
CA GLY A 8 26.84 7.06 66.69
C GLY A 8 26.80 6.47 65.28
N LEU A 9 26.10 5.37 65.07
CA LEU A 9 25.81 4.75 63.78
C LEU A 9 24.70 5.54 63.12
N VAL A 10 24.99 6.36 62.12
CA VAL A 10 23.97 6.99 61.28
C VAL A 10 23.53 6.01 60.21
N LEU A 11 22.37 5.40 60.39
CA LEU A 11 21.71 4.60 59.34
C LEU A 11 21.19 5.56 58.26
N PHE A 12 21.84 5.58 57.13
CA PHE A 12 21.28 6.15 55.88
C PHE A 12 20.25 5.16 55.34
N SER A 13 18.97 5.36 55.64
CA SER A 13 17.88 4.69 54.95
C SER A 13 17.80 5.27 53.53
N ALA A 14 18.33 4.53 52.55
CA ALA A 14 18.06 4.81 51.15
C ALA A 14 16.56 4.62 50.87
N LEU A 15 15.83 5.71 50.79
CA LEU A 15 14.47 5.69 50.28
C LEU A 15 14.55 5.31 48.79
N ASN A 16 14.29 4.05 48.50
CA ASN A 16 13.99 3.59 47.15
C ASN A 16 12.65 4.23 46.75
N ILE A 17 12.70 5.42 46.13
CA ILE A 17 11.55 5.98 45.44
C ILE A 17 11.34 5.11 44.20
N SER A 18 10.56 4.05 44.36
CA SER A 18 10.01 3.33 43.20
C SER A 18 9.13 4.34 42.45
N ALA A 19 9.63 4.85 41.35
CA ALA A 19 8.84 5.68 40.47
C ALA A 19 7.65 4.84 39.99
N GLN A 20 6.48 5.12 40.50
CA GLN A 20 5.24 4.46 40.11
C GLN A 20 5.05 4.68 38.62
N SER A 21 5.10 3.62 37.81
CA SER A 21 4.97 3.71 36.35
C SER A 21 3.65 4.41 36.02
N LYS A 22 3.72 5.45 35.21
CA LYS A 22 2.53 6.16 34.73
C LYS A 22 1.58 5.16 34.06
N LYS A 23 0.30 5.19 34.40
CA LYS A 23 -0.73 4.33 33.79
C LYS A 23 -1.26 4.87 32.46
N TYR A 24 -0.55 5.78 31.81
CA TYR A 24 -0.93 6.44 30.57
C TYR A 24 0.32 6.82 29.75
N VAL A 25 0.14 7.11 28.51
CA VAL A 25 1.12 7.72 27.61
C VAL A 25 0.96 9.23 27.68
N THR A 26 2.06 9.97 27.78
CA THR A 26 2.09 11.40 27.48
C THR A 26 2.50 11.57 26.01
N PHE A 27 1.70 12.28 25.23
CA PHE A 27 1.97 12.53 23.83
C PHE A 27 2.00 14.02 23.55
N GLU A 28 3.06 14.48 22.87
CA GLU A 28 3.25 15.85 22.42
C GLU A 28 3.71 15.84 20.97
N ALA A 29 3.15 16.68 20.09
CA ALA A 29 3.60 16.81 18.73
C ALA A 29 3.72 18.29 18.32
N ASN A 30 4.84 18.62 17.67
CA ASN A 30 5.09 19.88 17.00
C ASN A 30 5.18 19.61 15.51
N ILE A 31 4.16 20.01 14.74
CA ILE A 31 4.02 19.73 13.32
C ILE A 31 4.10 21.05 12.55
N ALA A 32 5.22 21.26 11.86
CA ALA A 32 5.36 22.37 10.94
C ALA A 32 4.48 22.17 9.70
N ASN A 33 3.98 23.24 9.09
CA ASN A 33 3.10 23.18 7.90
C ASN A 33 1.92 22.21 8.05
N ARG A 34 1.39 22.05 9.28
CA ARG A 34 0.36 21.07 9.61
C ARG A 34 -0.86 21.15 8.69
N ASN A 35 -1.41 20.01 8.32
CA ASN A 35 -2.56 19.89 7.44
C ASN A 35 -3.87 20.27 8.15
N THR A 36 -3.98 20.00 9.44
CA THR A 36 -5.18 20.29 10.26
C THR A 36 -4.81 20.72 11.67
N ASP A 37 -5.77 21.27 12.38
CA ASP A 37 -5.68 21.60 13.82
C ASP A 37 -6.02 20.42 14.73
N ILE A 38 -6.17 19.22 14.16
CA ILE A 38 -6.58 18.00 14.86
C ILE A 38 -5.70 16.84 14.38
N ILE A 39 -5.16 16.09 15.35
CA ILE A 39 -4.56 14.78 15.07
C ILE A 39 -5.35 13.67 15.77
N LYS A 40 -5.33 12.47 15.19
CA LYS A 40 -6.03 11.31 15.75
C LYS A 40 -5.04 10.19 15.99
N ILE A 41 -5.15 9.55 17.16
CA ILE A 41 -4.48 8.27 17.44
C ILE A 41 -5.50 7.17 17.20
N ILE A 42 -5.16 6.22 16.36
CA ILE A 42 -6.03 5.14 15.90
C ILE A 42 -5.38 3.82 16.29
N ASN A 43 -6.16 2.95 16.92
CA ASN A 43 -5.75 1.59 17.23
C ASN A 43 -6.83 0.63 16.72
N GLU A 44 -6.45 -0.47 16.06
CA GLU A 44 -7.37 -1.45 15.47
C GLU A 44 -8.54 -0.83 14.67
N GLY A 45 -8.23 0.21 13.90
CA GLY A 45 -9.23 0.93 13.09
C GLY A 45 -10.15 1.88 13.85
N ARG A 46 -10.01 1.99 15.18
CA ARG A 46 -10.81 2.87 16.03
C ARG A 46 -10.01 4.08 16.49
N VAL A 47 -10.62 5.26 16.45
CA VAL A 47 -10.03 6.46 17.05
C VAL A 47 -10.08 6.33 18.56
N ILE A 48 -8.92 6.15 19.19
CA ILE A 48 -8.78 6.05 20.66
C ILE A 48 -8.50 7.40 21.31
N LYS A 49 -7.97 8.36 20.54
CA LYS A 49 -7.75 9.72 21.01
C LYS A 49 -7.81 10.71 19.85
N THR A 50 -8.45 11.85 20.11
CA THR A 50 -8.38 13.05 19.26
C THR A 50 -7.67 14.12 20.06
N ILE A 51 -6.63 14.75 19.47
CA ILE A 51 -5.82 15.78 20.12
C ILE A 51 -5.92 17.05 19.29
N TYR A 52 -6.25 18.14 19.93
CA TYR A 52 -6.37 19.46 19.32
C TYR A 52 -5.09 20.26 19.53
N VAL A 53 -4.75 21.09 18.56
CA VAL A 53 -3.63 22.02 18.69
C VAL A 53 -3.95 23.09 19.73
N ASP A 54 -2.95 23.45 20.54
CA ASP A 54 -3.04 24.54 21.48
C ASP A 54 -2.72 25.92 20.84
N LYS A 55 -2.83 26.99 21.63
CA LYS A 55 -2.52 28.37 21.20
C LYS A 55 -1.05 28.59 20.77
N ASN A 56 -0.16 27.67 21.12
CA ASN A 56 1.27 27.71 20.75
C ASN A 56 1.59 26.84 19.52
N GLY A 57 0.56 26.21 18.92
CA GLY A 57 0.74 25.33 17.77
C GLY A 57 1.19 23.91 18.15
N ILE A 58 1.03 23.49 19.41
CA ILE A 58 1.45 22.19 19.92
C ILE A 58 0.22 21.31 20.17
N PHE A 59 0.28 20.07 19.72
CA PHE A 59 -0.66 19.02 20.08
C PHE A 59 -0.17 18.33 21.36
N LYS A 60 -0.96 18.29 22.40
CA LYS A 60 -0.55 17.68 23.66
C LYS A 60 -1.72 17.10 24.43
N ASP A 61 -1.57 15.84 24.83
CA ASP A 61 -2.57 15.16 25.67
C ASP A 61 -1.96 13.91 26.32
N THR A 62 -2.78 13.25 27.13
CA THR A 62 -2.51 11.92 27.68
C THR A 62 -3.53 10.93 27.17
N LEU A 63 -3.12 9.67 27.01
CA LEU A 63 -4.01 8.58 26.60
C LEU A 63 -3.63 7.28 27.32
N VAL A 64 -4.62 6.46 27.60
CA VAL A 64 -4.43 5.09 28.08
C VAL A 64 -4.51 4.17 26.87
N VAL A 65 -3.58 3.23 26.78
CA VAL A 65 -3.50 2.25 25.70
C VAL A 65 -3.39 0.85 26.27
N ASP A 66 -3.84 -0.14 25.51
CA ASP A 66 -3.62 -1.55 25.86
C ASP A 66 -2.18 -2.00 25.52
N GLY A 67 -1.43 -1.14 24.84
CA GLY A 67 -0.09 -1.39 24.34
C GLY A 67 -0.07 -1.75 22.85
N GLY A 68 1.15 -1.77 22.28
CA GLY A 68 1.32 -2.23 20.89
C GLY A 68 1.20 -1.13 19.82
N ARG A 69 0.86 -1.58 18.59
CA ARG A 69 0.84 -0.70 17.40
C ARG A 69 -0.41 0.17 17.39
N SER A 70 -0.19 1.40 17.03
CA SER A 70 -1.22 2.41 16.78
C SER A 70 -0.82 3.21 15.52
N ARG A 71 -1.66 4.12 15.11
CA ARG A 71 -1.39 5.02 13.98
C ARG A 71 -1.76 6.45 14.36
N LEU A 72 -0.88 7.39 14.06
CA LEU A 72 -1.19 8.81 14.05
C LEU A 72 -1.73 9.18 12.68
N TYR A 73 -2.83 9.93 12.62
CA TYR A 73 -3.41 10.49 11.42
C TYR A 73 -3.57 11.99 11.58
N ASP A 74 -3.05 12.78 10.65
CA ASP A 74 -3.02 14.23 10.69
C ASP A 74 -4.13 14.92 9.87
N GLY A 75 -5.04 14.12 9.32
CA GLY A 75 -6.12 14.58 8.44
C GLY A 75 -5.87 14.30 6.96
N VAL A 76 -4.62 14.11 6.55
CA VAL A 76 -4.21 13.80 5.17
C VAL A 76 -3.38 12.51 5.14
N GLU A 77 -2.32 12.44 5.96
CA GLU A 77 -1.38 11.34 6.00
C GLU A 77 -1.36 10.63 7.35
N SER A 78 -0.72 9.48 7.42
CA SER A 78 -0.64 8.72 8.66
C SER A 78 0.70 8.01 8.82
N THR A 79 1.20 7.97 10.06
CA THR A 79 2.40 7.21 10.42
C THR A 79 2.11 6.22 11.54
N GLU A 80 2.92 5.17 11.62
CA GLU A 80 2.80 4.16 12.66
C GLU A 80 3.39 4.64 13.97
N LEU A 81 2.81 4.16 15.06
CA LEU A 81 3.25 4.37 16.42
C LEU A 81 3.31 3.04 17.18
N PHE A 82 4.29 2.91 18.05
CA PHE A 82 4.28 1.92 19.13
C PHE A 82 4.10 2.63 20.45
N LEU A 83 2.99 2.34 21.15
CA LEU A 83 2.61 3.01 22.38
C LEU A 83 2.48 2.00 23.52
N LYS A 84 2.97 2.41 24.70
CA LYS A 84 2.86 1.65 25.95
C LYS A 84 2.66 2.61 27.12
N ASN A 85 1.76 2.29 28.03
CA ASN A 85 1.57 3.11 29.23
C ASN A 85 2.89 3.31 29.96
N GLY A 86 3.17 4.56 30.32
CA GLY A 86 4.44 4.98 30.88
C GLY A 86 5.43 5.56 29.86
N TYR A 87 5.08 5.58 28.56
CA TYR A 87 5.86 6.31 27.55
C TYR A 87 5.62 7.82 27.63
N ASP A 88 6.61 8.58 27.17
CA ASP A 88 6.57 10.05 27.08
C ASP A 88 7.09 10.44 25.70
N ILE A 89 6.20 10.48 24.72
CA ILE A 89 6.51 10.63 23.30
C ILE A 89 6.40 12.08 22.90
N LYS A 90 7.46 12.60 22.30
CA LYS A 90 7.47 13.92 21.69
C LYS A 90 7.86 13.78 20.21
N LEU A 91 6.92 14.13 19.34
CA LEU A 91 7.07 14.12 17.88
C LEU A 91 7.43 15.53 17.40
N LYS A 92 8.41 15.62 16.50
CA LYS A 92 8.67 16.78 15.66
C LYS A 92 8.67 16.34 14.21
N MET A 93 7.92 17.07 13.35
CA MET A 93 7.89 16.79 11.91
C MET A 93 7.44 18.02 11.10
N ASP A 94 7.57 17.93 9.80
CA ASP A 94 7.03 18.89 8.82
C ASP A 94 6.05 18.12 7.90
N ALA A 95 4.78 18.53 7.85
CA ALA A 95 3.77 17.84 7.05
C ALA A 95 4.02 17.90 5.53
N LYS A 96 4.90 18.79 5.05
CA LYS A 96 5.33 18.82 3.65
C LYS A 96 6.40 17.79 3.28
N GLN A 97 7.06 17.22 4.27
CA GLN A 97 8.06 16.16 4.18
C GLN A 97 7.73 15.13 5.26
N PHE A 98 6.53 14.55 5.12
CA PHE A 98 5.89 13.85 6.20
C PHE A 98 6.80 12.74 6.76
N ASP A 99 7.14 11.73 5.97
CA ASP A 99 7.90 10.57 6.43
C ASP A 99 9.38 10.91 6.70
N GLU A 100 10.00 11.79 5.89
CA GLU A 100 11.43 12.13 5.98
C GLU A 100 11.77 12.98 7.19
N SER A 101 10.79 13.72 7.71
CA SER A 101 11.03 14.70 8.79
C SER A 101 10.64 14.19 10.19
N ILE A 102 10.06 12.99 10.30
CA ILE A 102 9.61 12.43 11.57
C ILE A 102 10.79 12.17 12.50
N VAL A 103 10.76 12.79 13.68
CA VAL A 103 11.71 12.56 14.77
C VAL A 103 10.98 12.47 16.09
N TYR A 104 11.20 11.37 16.80
CA TYR A 104 10.65 11.17 18.14
C TYR A 104 11.74 11.36 19.21
N THR A 105 11.37 11.94 20.36
CA THR A 105 12.20 12.06 21.56
C THR A 105 11.40 11.65 22.78
N GLY A 106 12.09 11.41 23.90
CA GLY A 106 11.49 10.96 25.15
C GLY A 106 11.44 9.44 25.30
N LYS A 107 10.76 8.95 26.32
CA LYS A 107 10.67 7.51 26.60
C LYS A 107 9.75 6.84 25.61
N GLY A 108 10.23 5.83 24.90
CA GLY A 108 9.54 5.13 23.81
C GLY A 108 9.87 5.72 22.42
N SER A 109 10.81 6.67 22.34
CA SER A 109 11.23 7.27 21.08
C SER A 109 12.07 6.32 20.22
N ALA A 110 12.80 5.38 20.82
CA ALA A 110 13.63 4.44 20.08
C ALA A 110 12.78 3.57 19.15
N GLU A 111 11.72 2.99 19.67
CA GLU A 111 10.75 2.18 18.92
C GLU A 111 10.11 3.00 17.80
N ASN A 112 9.64 4.20 18.10
CA ASN A 112 8.94 5.04 17.14
C ASN A 112 9.86 5.59 16.04
N ASN A 113 11.12 5.91 16.34
CA ASN A 113 12.12 6.27 15.33
C ASN A 113 12.46 5.09 14.41
N ILE A 114 12.47 3.86 14.93
CA ILE A 114 12.66 2.66 14.12
C ILE A 114 11.49 2.49 13.12
N LEU A 115 10.25 2.73 13.55
CA LEU A 115 9.10 2.68 12.65
C LEU A 115 9.21 3.71 11.52
N ALA A 116 9.54 4.96 11.83
CA ALA A 116 9.74 6.02 10.83
C ALA A 116 10.87 5.66 9.84
N GLN A 117 12.02 5.20 10.34
CA GLN A 117 13.15 4.78 9.49
C GLN A 117 12.80 3.57 8.62
N ARG A 118 11.97 2.65 9.11
CA ARG A 118 11.53 1.50 8.33
C ARG A 118 10.70 1.90 7.12
N ILE A 119 9.76 2.85 7.27
CA ILE A 119 8.93 3.33 6.16
C ILE A 119 9.83 3.77 5.00
N LEU A 120 10.79 4.66 5.25
CA LEU A 120 11.74 5.15 4.25
C LEU A 120 12.64 4.05 3.66
N ALA A 121 13.06 3.08 4.51
CA ALA A 121 13.92 2.00 4.05
C ALA A 121 13.17 0.99 3.16
N ASP A 122 11.86 0.85 3.36
CA ASP A 122 11.02 -0.12 2.67
C ASP A 122 10.41 0.42 1.36
N GLU A 123 10.53 1.70 1.05
CA GLU A 123 10.04 2.29 -0.21
C GLU A 123 10.46 1.48 -1.45
N LYS A 124 11.75 1.11 -1.52
CA LYS A 124 12.29 0.32 -2.64
C LYS A 124 11.74 -1.11 -2.69
N LEU A 125 11.26 -1.64 -1.57
CA LEU A 125 10.67 -2.97 -1.52
C LEU A 125 9.30 -3.00 -2.20
N TYR A 126 8.57 -1.88 -2.16
CA TYR A 126 7.22 -1.76 -2.73
C TYR A 126 7.20 -1.04 -4.09
N ASP A 127 8.38 -0.81 -4.69
CA ASP A 127 8.48 -0.29 -6.05
C ASP A 127 8.02 -1.34 -7.07
N ASN A 128 7.22 -0.92 -8.05
CA ASN A 128 6.68 -1.82 -9.08
C ASN A 128 7.77 -2.52 -9.89
N SER A 129 8.98 -1.96 -9.98
CA SER A 129 10.12 -2.56 -10.68
C SER A 129 10.61 -3.86 -10.05
N VAL A 130 10.26 -4.13 -8.79
CA VAL A 130 10.66 -5.36 -8.07
C VAL A 130 10.14 -6.62 -8.78
N ALA A 131 8.98 -6.54 -9.43
CA ALA A 131 8.42 -7.64 -10.20
C ALA A 131 9.33 -8.08 -11.37
N SER A 132 10.06 -7.14 -11.97
CA SER A 132 10.94 -7.34 -13.14
C SER A 132 12.41 -7.62 -12.78
N LEU A 133 12.78 -7.56 -11.51
CA LEU A 133 14.15 -7.86 -11.08
C LEU A 133 14.53 -9.32 -11.42
N ASP A 134 15.76 -9.54 -11.84
CA ASP A 134 16.31 -10.90 -11.88
C ASP A 134 16.49 -11.47 -10.46
N ASP A 135 16.78 -12.78 -10.36
CA ASP A 135 16.90 -13.46 -9.07
C ASP A 135 18.06 -12.89 -8.21
N ALA A 136 19.17 -12.49 -8.83
CA ALA A 136 20.32 -11.96 -8.12
C ALA A 136 20.03 -10.58 -7.51
N ALA A 137 19.39 -9.69 -8.30
CA ALA A 137 18.99 -8.37 -7.84
C ALA A 137 17.90 -8.44 -6.76
N PHE A 138 16.91 -9.33 -6.93
CA PHE A 138 15.88 -9.55 -5.93
C PHE A 138 16.44 -10.09 -4.62
N ASN A 139 17.30 -11.12 -4.67
CA ASN A 139 17.94 -11.67 -3.48
C ASN A 139 18.77 -10.62 -2.75
N LYS A 140 19.51 -9.77 -3.47
CA LYS A 140 20.25 -8.65 -2.89
C LYS A 140 19.34 -7.66 -2.17
N LEU A 141 18.16 -7.35 -2.74
CA LEU A 141 17.14 -6.50 -2.09
C LEU A 141 16.63 -7.11 -0.80
N VAL A 142 16.28 -8.40 -0.82
CA VAL A 142 15.81 -9.15 0.36
C VAL A 142 16.87 -9.23 1.45
N ASP A 143 18.13 -9.50 1.08
CA ASP A 143 19.23 -9.57 2.04
C ASP A 143 19.53 -8.20 2.67
N ALA A 144 19.46 -7.13 1.88
CA ALA A 144 19.57 -5.76 2.40
C ALA A 144 18.45 -5.43 3.39
N LYS A 145 17.20 -5.82 3.09
CA LYS A 145 16.06 -5.69 4.00
C LYS A 145 16.30 -6.43 5.32
N LYS A 146 16.66 -7.71 5.26
CA LYS A 146 16.97 -8.53 6.45
C LYS A 146 18.07 -7.91 7.32
N ALA A 147 19.16 -7.50 6.68
CA ALA A 147 20.28 -6.88 7.38
C ALA A 147 19.89 -5.54 8.02
N GLY A 148 19.10 -4.73 7.33
CA GLY A 148 18.60 -3.45 7.82
C GLY A 148 17.67 -3.62 9.03
N ASP A 149 16.72 -4.56 8.96
CA ASP A 149 15.82 -4.87 10.07
C ASP A 149 16.58 -5.37 11.29
N ALA A 150 17.48 -6.32 11.10
CA ALA A 150 18.33 -6.85 12.18
C ALA A 150 19.20 -5.75 12.80
N ALA A 151 19.69 -4.80 12.01
CA ALA A 151 20.50 -3.68 12.53
C ALA A 151 19.67 -2.71 13.37
N ARG A 152 18.44 -2.38 12.95
CA ARG A 152 17.53 -1.51 13.69
C ARG A 152 17.08 -2.10 15.01
N LEU A 153 16.90 -3.41 15.09
CA LEU A 153 16.42 -4.11 16.29
C LEU A 153 17.52 -4.56 17.26
N LYS A 154 18.77 -4.13 17.07
CA LYS A 154 19.91 -4.54 17.91
C LYS A 154 19.93 -3.95 19.31
N ASP A 155 19.27 -2.82 19.55
CA ASP A 155 19.29 -2.16 20.86
C ASP A 155 18.56 -3.02 21.89
N LYS A 156 19.31 -3.43 22.93
CA LYS A 156 18.80 -4.26 24.03
C LYS A 156 17.77 -3.55 24.93
N ASN A 157 17.66 -2.23 24.81
CA ASN A 157 16.72 -1.42 25.57
C ASN A 157 15.34 -1.29 24.90
N LEU A 158 15.19 -1.79 23.67
CA LEU A 158 13.89 -1.82 23.00
C LEU A 158 12.91 -2.72 23.76
N ASP A 159 11.63 -2.35 23.70
CA ASP A 159 10.57 -3.16 24.27
C ASP A 159 10.54 -4.56 23.59
N PRO A 160 10.57 -5.66 24.36
CA PRO A 160 10.61 -7.01 23.77
C PRO A 160 9.40 -7.33 22.90
N GLU A 161 8.23 -6.78 23.21
CA GLU A 161 7.02 -6.93 22.42
C GLU A 161 7.17 -6.21 21.07
N PHE A 162 7.73 -4.99 21.07
CA PHE A 162 8.08 -4.27 19.87
C PHE A 162 9.03 -5.07 18.97
N VAL A 163 10.10 -5.60 19.53
CA VAL A 163 11.09 -6.40 18.79
C VAL A 163 10.44 -7.62 18.15
N LYS A 164 9.56 -8.31 18.88
CA LYS A 164 8.81 -9.46 18.35
C LYS A 164 7.94 -9.04 17.17
N ILE A 165 7.10 -8.01 17.33
CA ILE A 165 6.20 -7.52 16.30
C ILE A 165 6.98 -7.10 15.05
N GLU A 166 8.05 -6.34 15.20
CA GLU A 166 8.82 -5.86 14.05
C GLU A 166 9.61 -6.97 13.35
N THR A 167 10.05 -7.98 14.08
CA THR A 167 10.66 -9.17 13.47
C THR A 167 9.65 -9.94 12.60
N GLU A 168 8.44 -10.14 13.11
CA GLU A 168 7.34 -10.78 12.37
C GLU A 168 6.93 -9.95 11.15
N ASN A 169 6.80 -8.61 11.30
CA ASN A 169 6.47 -7.71 10.20
C ASN A 169 7.52 -7.72 9.09
N GLY A 170 8.80 -7.72 9.44
CA GLY A 170 9.89 -7.80 8.46
C GLY A 170 9.85 -9.11 7.67
N ALA A 171 9.57 -10.23 8.34
CA ALA A 171 9.42 -11.53 7.68
C ALA A 171 8.19 -11.56 6.75
N ASN A 172 7.06 -11.02 7.21
CA ASN A 172 5.82 -10.93 6.42
C ASN A 172 6.01 -10.06 5.18
N ALA A 173 6.64 -8.89 5.30
CA ALA A 173 6.93 -8.02 4.16
C ALA A 173 7.78 -8.72 3.09
N ILE A 174 8.78 -9.51 3.50
CA ILE A 174 9.59 -10.30 2.57
C ILE A 174 8.76 -11.40 1.91
N ALA A 175 7.88 -12.07 2.66
CA ALA A 175 7.00 -13.09 2.11
C ALA A 175 6.02 -12.50 1.10
N GLU A 176 5.40 -11.38 1.41
CA GLU A 176 4.47 -10.66 0.54
C GLU A 176 5.13 -10.23 -0.78
N ILE A 177 6.29 -9.59 -0.73
CA ILE A 177 6.97 -9.15 -1.95
C ILE A 177 7.51 -10.32 -2.78
N SER A 178 7.91 -11.43 -2.13
CA SER A 178 8.33 -12.65 -2.81
C SER A 178 7.16 -13.30 -3.53
N GLN A 179 5.99 -13.33 -2.90
CA GLN A 179 4.76 -13.83 -3.50
C GLN A 179 4.31 -12.94 -4.67
N TYR A 180 4.29 -11.62 -4.48
CA TYR A 180 3.99 -10.66 -5.55
C TYR A 180 4.89 -10.85 -6.78
N ARG A 181 6.21 -10.97 -6.57
CA ARG A 181 7.16 -11.21 -7.66
C ARG A 181 6.90 -12.54 -8.36
N LYS A 182 6.66 -13.61 -7.61
CA LYS A 182 6.34 -14.92 -8.17
C LYS A 182 5.08 -14.85 -9.04
N GLU A 183 4.02 -14.23 -8.55
CA GLU A 183 2.77 -14.05 -9.31
C GLU A 183 3.01 -13.26 -10.59
N ALA A 184 3.76 -12.17 -10.51
CA ALA A 184 4.12 -11.37 -11.69
C ALA A 184 4.93 -12.19 -12.72
N GLN A 185 5.89 -13.00 -12.27
CA GLN A 185 6.66 -13.91 -13.14
C GLN A 185 5.76 -15.00 -13.76
N ASP A 186 4.84 -15.58 -12.99
CA ASP A 186 3.92 -16.59 -13.50
C ASP A 186 2.98 -16.00 -14.57
N ILE A 187 2.50 -14.79 -14.36
CA ILE A 187 1.73 -14.02 -15.35
C ILE A 187 2.57 -13.75 -16.61
N ALA A 188 3.81 -13.31 -16.45
CA ALA A 188 4.70 -13.00 -17.56
C ALA A 188 5.03 -14.23 -18.44
N LYS A 189 4.90 -15.47 -17.92
CA LYS A 189 5.03 -16.70 -18.71
C LYS A 189 3.94 -16.86 -19.78
N MET A 190 2.88 -16.09 -19.70
CA MET A 190 1.83 -16.05 -20.74
C MET A 190 2.24 -15.21 -21.94
N ASN A 191 3.21 -14.29 -21.79
CA ASN A 191 3.69 -13.46 -22.87
C ASN A 191 4.25 -14.31 -24.03
N ASN A 192 4.01 -13.87 -25.25
CA ASN A 192 4.36 -14.53 -26.50
C ASN A 192 3.65 -15.90 -26.74
N LYS A 193 2.57 -16.18 -26.00
CA LYS A 193 1.72 -17.36 -26.19
C LYS A 193 0.36 -16.94 -26.73
N PRO A 194 -0.37 -17.86 -27.42
CA PRO A 194 -1.75 -17.59 -27.79
C PRO A 194 -2.59 -17.19 -26.58
N SER A 195 -3.36 -16.10 -26.71
CA SER A 195 -4.32 -15.68 -25.68
C SER A 195 -5.46 -16.69 -25.58
N PRO A 196 -5.95 -16.96 -24.37
CA PRO A 196 -7.28 -17.55 -24.19
C PRO A 196 -8.34 -16.75 -24.95
N GLU A 197 -9.38 -17.45 -25.40
CA GLU A 197 -10.50 -16.87 -26.15
C GLU A 197 -11.58 -16.35 -25.18
N PHE A 198 -12.37 -15.38 -25.64
CA PHE A 198 -13.64 -15.00 -25.01
C PHE A 198 -14.73 -14.88 -26.08
N ASP A 199 -16.00 -15.07 -25.67
CA ASP A 199 -17.21 -14.87 -26.49
C ASP A 199 -18.28 -14.24 -25.61
N TYR A 200 -18.25 -12.90 -25.48
CA TYR A 200 -19.04 -12.19 -24.48
C TYR A 200 -20.08 -11.27 -25.09
N GLU A 201 -21.14 -11.01 -24.33
CA GLU A 201 -22.18 -10.03 -24.67
C GLU A 201 -21.57 -8.66 -24.91
N ASN A 202 -21.96 -8.05 -26.03
CA ASN A 202 -21.55 -6.68 -26.36
C ASN A 202 -22.66 -5.70 -25.99
N HIS A 203 -22.30 -4.61 -25.34
CA HIS A 203 -23.22 -3.53 -24.97
C HIS A 203 -24.02 -2.97 -26.17
N LYS A 204 -23.43 -2.98 -27.37
CA LYS A 204 -24.07 -2.54 -28.63
C LYS A 204 -24.98 -3.62 -29.24
N GLY A 205 -25.13 -4.75 -28.56
CA GLY A 205 -25.92 -5.91 -28.98
C GLY A 205 -25.07 -7.02 -29.61
N GLY A 206 -25.60 -8.24 -29.54
CA GLY A 206 -24.90 -9.44 -29.97
C GLY A 206 -23.74 -9.83 -29.04
N LYS A 207 -22.75 -10.51 -29.62
CA LYS A 207 -21.53 -10.95 -28.91
C LYS A 207 -20.30 -10.53 -29.70
N THR A 208 -19.15 -10.51 -29.02
CA THR A 208 -17.83 -10.26 -29.61
C THR A 208 -16.88 -11.32 -29.10
N LYS A 209 -16.12 -11.93 -30.01
CA LYS A 209 -15.04 -12.85 -29.72
C LYS A 209 -13.70 -12.18 -29.87
N LEU A 210 -12.68 -12.65 -29.14
CA LEU A 210 -11.32 -12.17 -29.35
C LEU A 210 -10.86 -12.44 -30.80
N SER A 211 -11.20 -13.61 -31.35
CA SER A 211 -10.89 -13.99 -32.72
C SER A 211 -11.48 -13.06 -33.78
N ASP A 212 -12.54 -12.30 -33.49
CA ASP A 212 -13.13 -11.30 -34.40
C ASP A 212 -12.24 -10.05 -34.53
N LEU A 213 -11.30 -9.87 -33.59
CA LEU A 213 -10.40 -8.71 -33.52
C LEU A 213 -9.00 -8.99 -34.11
N LYS A 214 -8.81 -10.19 -34.71
CA LYS A 214 -7.53 -10.53 -35.37
C LYS A 214 -7.15 -9.49 -36.42
N GLY A 215 -5.84 -9.28 -36.56
CA GLY A 215 -5.29 -8.24 -37.44
C GLY A 215 -5.03 -6.91 -36.74
N LYS A 216 -5.52 -6.73 -35.51
CA LYS A 216 -5.29 -5.54 -34.69
C LYS A 216 -4.65 -5.92 -33.36
N TYR A 217 -3.94 -4.99 -32.76
CA TYR A 217 -3.64 -5.05 -31.33
C TYR A 217 -4.94 -4.92 -30.55
N VAL A 218 -5.01 -5.58 -29.39
CA VAL A 218 -6.17 -5.48 -28.50
C VAL A 218 -5.69 -5.15 -27.09
N TYR A 219 -6.08 -3.97 -26.60
CA TYR A 219 -5.83 -3.59 -25.22
C TYR A 219 -7.10 -3.85 -24.40
N ILE A 220 -7.00 -4.78 -23.45
CA ILE A 220 -8.13 -5.25 -22.64
C ILE A 220 -8.06 -4.65 -21.25
N ASP A 221 -9.19 -4.11 -20.77
CA ASP A 221 -9.45 -3.66 -19.42
C ASP A 221 -10.45 -4.59 -18.74
N LEU A 222 -10.03 -5.28 -17.70
CA LEU A 222 -10.92 -6.05 -16.81
C LEU A 222 -11.34 -5.16 -15.64
N TRP A 223 -12.64 -4.90 -15.54
CA TRP A 223 -13.20 -3.93 -14.60
C TRP A 223 -14.55 -4.33 -14.03
N ALA A 224 -15.12 -3.53 -13.12
CA ALA A 224 -16.51 -3.65 -12.67
C ALA A 224 -17.07 -2.29 -12.20
N THR A 225 -18.39 -2.16 -12.22
CA THR A 225 -19.08 -0.91 -11.83
C THR A 225 -18.87 -0.54 -10.37
N TRP A 226 -18.62 -1.50 -9.49
CA TRP A 226 -18.33 -1.31 -8.07
C TRP A 226 -16.85 -1.03 -7.76
N CYS A 227 -15.95 -1.25 -8.73
CA CYS A 227 -14.51 -1.07 -8.56
C CYS A 227 -14.12 0.42 -8.60
N GLY A 228 -13.84 1.00 -7.45
CA GLY A 228 -13.40 2.41 -7.34
C GLY A 228 -12.15 2.73 -8.15
N PRO A 229 -11.03 1.97 -7.97
CA PRO A 229 -9.80 2.16 -8.74
C PRO A 229 -10.01 2.03 -10.26
N CYS A 230 -10.83 1.05 -10.71
CA CYS A 230 -11.13 0.90 -12.14
C CYS A 230 -11.80 2.14 -12.71
N ARG A 231 -12.79 2.68 -11.99
CA ARG A 231 -13.47 3.92 -12.40
C ARG A 231 -12.53 5.13 -12.42
N GLY A 232 -11.49 5.11 -11.61
CA GLY A 232 -10.42 6.11 -11.63
C GLY A 232 -9.58 6.08 -12.91
N GLU A 233 -9.44 4.93 -13.57
CA GLU A 233 -8.71 4.79 -14.82
C GLU A 233 -9.53 5.22 -16.06
N ILE A 234 -10.86 5.27 -16.00
CA ILE A 234 -11.74 5.60 -17.14
C ILE A 234 -11.34 6.90 -17.86
N PRO A 235 -11.11 8.04 -17.17
CA PRO A 235 -10.74 9.28 -17.87
C PRO A 235 -9.39 9.19 -18.59
N TYR A 236 -8.49 8.37 -18.12
CA TYR A 236 -7.20 8.13 -18.76
C TYR A 236 -7.36 7.19 -19.95
N LEU A 237 -8.16 6.13 -19.82
CA LEU A 237 -8.47 5.22 -20.91
C LEU A 237 -9.11 5.96 -22.10
N GLN A 238 -10.08 6.83 -21.84
CA GLN A 238 -10.71 7.66 -22.88
C GLN A 238 -9.70 8.54 -23.63
N LYS A 239 -8.70 9.10 -22.93
CA LYS A 239 -7.63 9.88 -23.58
C LYS A 239 -6.73 9.02 -24.42
N VAL A 240 -6.41 7.81 -23.96
CA VAL A 240 -5.61 6.85 -24.71
C VAL A 240 -6.38 6.39 -25.96
N GLU A 241 -7.66 6.06 -25.83
CA GLU A 241 -8.54 5.73 -26.97
C GLU A 241 -8.57 6.85 -28.03
N GLU A 242 -8.71 8.11 -27.60
CA GLU A 242 -8.70 9.28 -28.48
C GLU A 242 -7.34 9.43 -29.19
N LYS A 243 -6.22 9.31 -28.45
CA LYS A 243 -4.87 9.43 -28.99
C LYS A 243 -4.57 8.39 -30.07
N TYR A 244 -5.03 7.17 -29.87
CA TYR A 244 -4.78 6.05 -30.81
C TYR A 244 -5.94 5.78 -31.76
N HIS A 245 -6.92 6.68 -31.83
CA HIS A 245 -8.02 6.57 -32.78
C HIS A 245 -7.50 6.44 -34.22
N GLY A 246 -8.01 5.44 -34.95
CA GLY A 246 -7.59 5.17 -36.34
C GLY A 246 -6.25 4.44 -36.48
N LYS A 247 -5.55 4.14 -35.38
CA LYS A 247 -4.37 3.24 -35.39
C LYS A 247 -4.84 1.78 -35.37
N ASN A 248 -3.89 0.87 -35.58
CA ASN A 248 -4.16 -0.57 -35.64
C ASN A 248 -4.33 -1.20 -34.25
N ILE A 249 -5.25 -0.68 -33.43
CA ILE A 249 -5.55 -1.15 -32.09
C ILE A 249 -7.03 -1.03 -31.78
N GLU A 250 -7.58 -2.01 -31.06
CA GLU A 250 -8.90 -1.95 -30.42
C GLU A 250 -8.77 -1.92 -28.90
N PHE A 251 -9.65 -1.16 -28.26
CA PHE A 251 -9.78 -1.10 -26.80
C PHE A 251 -11.03 -1.86 -26.40
N VAL A 252 -10.86 -2.82 -25.50
CA VAL A 252 -11.93 -3.73 -25.05
C VAL A 252 -12.03 -3.68 -23.53
N SER A 253 -13.16 -3.24 -23.01
CA SER A 253 -13.43 -3.27 -21.57
C SER A 253 -14.39 -4.43 -21.27
N ILE A 254 -13.94 -5.38 -20.47
CA ILE A 254 -14.71 -6.55 -20.05
C ILE A 254 -15.14 -6.36 -18.60
N SER A 255 -16.44 -6.22 -18.38
CA SER A 255 -17.00 -6.17 -17.04
C SER A 255 -17.08 -7.57 -16.43
N ILE A 256 -16.63 -7.68 -15.18
CA ILE A 256 -16.80 -8.86 -14.33
C ILE A 256 -17.88 -8.61 -13.25
N ASP A 257 -18.82 -7.70 -13.51
CA ASP A 257 -19.98 -7.52 -12.64
C ASP A 257 -20.82 -8.80 -12.56
N THR A 258 -21.56 -8.97 -11.47
CA THR A 258 -22.47 -10.10 -11.31
C THR A 258 -23.67 -10.01 -12.27
N PRO A 259 -24.32 -11.11 -12.66
CA PRO A 259 -25.53 -11.05 -13.47
C PRO A 259 -26.63 -10.16 -12.88
N LYS A 260 -26.65 -9.97 -11.56
CA LYS A 260 -27.61 -9.07 -10.89
C LYS A 260 -27.33 -7.59 -11.16
N ASP A 261 -26.08 -7.26 -11.47
CA ASP A 261 -25.62 -5.90 -11.76
C ASP A 261 -25.58 -5.61 -13.27
N HIS A 262 -26.08 -6.52 -14.13
CA HIS A 262 -26.08 -6.36 -15.58
C HIS A 262 -26.72 -5.05 -16.03
N ASP A 263 -27.93 -4.73 -15.57
CA ASP A 263 -28.62 -3.47 -15.91
C ASP A 263 -27.85 -2.24 -15.43
N LYS A 264 -27.18 -2.36 -14.29
CA LYS A 264 -26.33 -1.31 -13.75
C LYS A 264 -25.12 -1.07 -14.65
N TRP A 265 -24.48 -2.16 -15.15
CA TRP A 265 -23.40 -2.07 -16.12
C TRP A 265 -23.88 -1.41 -17.41
N GLN A 266 -24.97 -1.86 -17.98
CA GLN A 266 -25.56 -1.28 -19.21
C GLN A 266 -25.81 0.22 -19.06
N LYS A 267 -26.43 0.59 -17.95
CA LYS A 267 -26.70 1.99 -17.64
C LYS A 267 -25.41 2.78 -17.45
N PHE A 268 -24.42 2.22 -16.74
CA PHE A 268 -23.14 2.90 -16.48
C PHE A 268 -22.39 3.19 -17.78
N VAL A 269 -22.28 2.20 -18.69
CA VAL A 269 -21.64 2.36 -20.00
C VAL A 269 -22.32 3.47 -20.80
N THR A 270 -23.64 3.47 -20.84
CA THR A 270 -24.46 4.47 -21.55
C THR A 270 -24.30 5.88 -20.94
N ASP A 271 -24.49 6.01 -19.62
CA ASP A 271 -24.48 7.31 -18.92
C ASP A 271 -23.07 7.96 -18.97
N LYS A 272 -22.02 7.15 -18.94
CA LYS A 272 -20.62 7.62 -19.00
C LYS A 272 -20.09 7.72 -20.43
N GLN A 273 -20.88 7.30 -21.43
CA GLN A 273 -20.48 7.30 -22.83
C GLN A 273 -19.13 6.62 -23.05
N LEU A 274 -18.96 5.43 -22.44
CA LEU A 274 -17.70 4.71 -22.52
C LEU A 274 -17.40 4.31 -23.97
N GLY A 275 -16.16 4.55 -24.40
CA GLY A 275 -15.65 4.23 -25.74
C GLY A 275 -15.33 2.75 -25.92
N GLY A 276 -14.64 2.46 -27.01
CA GLY A 276 -14.16 1.10 -27.28
C GLY A 276 -15.28 0.06 -27.45
N ILE A 277 -14.92 -1.19 -27.20
CA ILE A 277 -15.81 -2.35 -27.17
C ILE A 277 -16.10 -2.68 -25.73
N GLN A 278 -17.36 -2.59 -25.31
CA GLN A 278 -17.80 -2.83 -23.95
C GLN A 278 -18.47 -4.20 -23.85
N LEU A 279 -17.89 -5.11 -23.07
CA LEU A 279 -18.33 -6.49 -22.95
C LEU A 279 -18.73 -6.82 -21.52
N PHE A 280 -19.67 -7.77 -21.39
CA PHE A 280 -20.08 -8.36 -20.11
C PHE A 280 -19.65 -9.82 -20.05
N SER A 281 -18.83 -10.20 -19.05
CA SER A 281 -18.33 -11.55 -18.93
C SER A 281 -19.47 -12.54 -18.56
N ASP A 282 -19.30 -13.79 -18.94
CA ASP A 282 -20.30 -14.85 -18.78
C ASP A 282 -20.40 -15.38 -17.34
N ASN A 283 -19.36 -15.27 -16.54
CA ASN A 283 -19.28 -15.91 -15.23
C ASN A 283 -18.38 -15.13 -14.23
N GLU A 284 -18.37 -13.80 -14.29
CA GLU A 284 -17.65 -12.94 -13.35
C GLU A 284 -16.17 -13.34 -13.21
N TRP A 285 -15.68 -13.47 -11.95
CA TRP A 285 -14.35 -13.95 -11.61
C TRP A 285 -14.04 -15.39 -12.07
N LYS A 286 -15.09 -16.19 -12.31
CA LYS A 286 -14.96 -17.60 -12.72
C LYS A 286 -15.01 -17.78 -14.23
N SER A 287 -15.13 -16.72 -14.99
CA SER A 287 -15.03 -16.75 -16.44
C SER A 287 -13.70 -17.36 -16.86
N GLU A 288 -13.72 -18.20 -17.89
CA GLU A 288 -12.54 -18.92 -18.35
C GLU A 288 -11.41 -17.96 -18.76
N PHE A 289 -11.74 -16.88 -19.44
CA PHE A 289 -10.76 -15.85 -19.80
C PHE A 289 -10.11 -15.24 -18.56
N VAL A 290 -10.89 -14.86 -17.54
CA VAL A 290 -10.41 -14.25 -16.29
C VAL A 290 -9.51 -15.22 -15.52
N THR A 291 -9.95 -16.47 -15.35
CA THR A 291 -9.18 -17.49 -14.61
C THR A 291 -7.92 -17.93 -15.35
N SER A 292 -7.96 -18.01 -16.69
CA SER A 292 -6.79 -18.35 -17.52
C SER A 292 -5.65 -17.32 -17.39
N TYR A 293 -5.97 -16.05 -17.17
CA TYR A 293 -4.99 -15.01 -16.86
C TYR A 293 -4.63 -14.91 -15.39
N ASN A 294 -5.11 -15.84 -14.56
CA ASN A 294 -4.90 -15.84 -13.10
C ASN A 294 -5.22 -14.47 -12.47
N VAL A 295 -6.36 -13.88 -12.88
CA VAL A 295 -6.77 -12.55 -12.40
C VAL A 295 -7.39 -12.69 -11.02
N THR A 296 -6.72 -12.16 -10.01
CA THR A 296 -7.15 -12.15 -8.60
C THR A 296 -7.60 -10.77 -8.12
N GLY A 297 -7.43 -9.74 -8.94
CA GLY A 297 -7.81 -8.36 -8.61
C GLY A 297 -8.01 -7.50 -9.87
N ILE A 298 -8.81 -6.45 -9.73
CA ILE A 298 -9.06 -5.44 -10.77
C ILE A 298 -8.74 -4.02 -10.24
N PRO A 299 -8.35 -3.06 -11.13
CA PRO A 299 -8.24 -3.18 -12.59
C PRO A 299 -7.09 -4.08 -13.03
N ARG A 300 -7.27 -4.80 -14.13
CA ARG A 300 -6.26 -5.60 -14.79
C ARG A 300 -6.25 -5.29 -16.27
N PHE A 301 -5.05 -5.08 -16.83
CA PHE A 301 -4.88 -4.75 -18.25
C PHE A 301 -4.07 -5.82 -18.96
N ILE A 302 -4.42 -6.11 -20.21
CA ILE A 302 -3.79 -7.13 -21.03
C ILE A 302 -3.61 -6.56 -22.44
N LEU A 303 -2.45 -6.80 -23.06
CA LEU A 303 -2.19 -6.40 -24.44
C LEU A 303 -1.95 -7.62 -25.30
N ILE A 304 -2.65 -7.70 -26.43
CA ILE A 304 -2.62 -8.81 -27.38
C ILE A 304 -2.19 -8.29 -28.76
N ASP A 305 -1.38 -9.06 -29.49
CA ASP A 305 -0.90 -8.72 -30.83
C ASP A 305 -1.93 -9.06 -31.93
N PRO A 306 -1.72 -8.59 -33.18
CA PRO A 306 -2.61 -8.88 -34.32
C PRO A 306 -2.77 -10.37 -34.65
N ASN A 307 -1.88 -11.25 -34.18
CA ASN A 307 -1.97 -12.69 -34.40
C ASN A 307 -2.76 -13.39 -33.28
N GLY A 308 -3.13 -12.67 -32.23
CA GLY A 308 -3.82 -13.19 -31.05
C GLY A 308 -2.88 -13.73 -29.98
N ASN A 309 -1.59 -13.37 -30.00
CA ASN A 309 -0.65 -13.72 -28.93
C ASN A 309 -0.59 -12.60 -27.89
N VAL A 310 -0.34 -12.99 -26.67
CA VAL A 310 -0.18 -12.06 -25.55
C VAL A 310 1.13 -11.29 -25.70
N VAL A 311 1.06 -9.98 -25.82
CA VAL A 311 2.23 -9.08 -25.76
C VAL A 311 2.62 -8.86 -24.31
N ASP A 312 1.60 -8.53 -23.50
CA ASP A 312 1.78 -8.30 -22.05
C ASP A 312 0.52 -8.74 -21.29
N ALA A 313 0.65 -9.76 -20.46
CA ALA A 313 -0.43 -10.31 -19.65
C ALA A 313 -0.74 -9.46 -18.41
N ASN A 314 0.08 -8.43 -18.12
CA ASN A 314 -0.12 -7.45 -17.05
C ASN A 314 0.30 -6.06 -17.54
N ALA A 315 -0.30 -5.62 -18.65
CA ALA A 315 0.00 -4.35 -19.30
C ALA A 315 -0.16 -3.15 -18.37
N SER A 316 0.59 -2.10 -18.65
CA SER A 316 0.52 -0.84 -17.91
C SER A 316 -0.88 -0.26 -17.94
N ARG A 317 -1.31 0.35 -16.83
CA ARG A 317 -2.60 1.02 -16.71
C ARG A 317 -2.66 2.32 -17.55
N PRO A 318 -3.85 2.77 -17.94
CA PRO A 318 -4.02 3.99 -18.75
C PRO A 318 -3.43 5.25 -18.14
N SER A 319 -3.40 5.37 -16.81
CA SER A 319 -2.80 6.52 -16.11
C SER A 319 -1.26 6.49 -16.08
N SER A 320 -0.63 5.36 -16.47
CA SER A 320 0.83 5.25 -16.51
C SER A 320 1.38 5.76 -17.85
N PRO A 321 2.42 6.58 -17.86
CA PRO A 321 3.11 6.99 -19.08
C PRO A 321 3.78 5.83 -19.83
N ASP A 322 3.96 4.69 -19.19
CA ASP A 322 4.60 3.53 -19.79
C ASP A 322 3.68 2.82 -20.78
N LEU A 323 2.36 2.91 -20.63
CA LEU A 323 1.42 2.41 -21.63
C LEU A 323 1.62 3.12 -22.98
N GLU A 324 1.66 4.46 -22.96
CA GLU A 324 1.84 5.22 -24.19
C GLU A 324 3.18 4.91 -24.87
N LYS A 325 4.26 4.78 -24.09
CA LYS A 325 5.58 4.37 -24.62
C LYS A 325 5.51 2.99 -25.28
N GLN A 326 4.82 2.03 -24.66
CA GLN A 326 4.64 0.69 -25.20
C GLN A 326 3.82 0.72 -26.48
N LEU A 327 2.67 1.41 -26.50
CA LEU A 327 1.83 1.51 -27.69
C LEU A 327 2.51 2.27 -28.83
N ASP A 328 3.23 3.35 -28.55
CA ASP A 328 4.01 4.09 -29.56
C ASP A 328 5.07 3.19 -30.21
N SER A 329 5.69 2.28 -29.47
CA SER A 329 6.68 1.35 -30.02
C SER A 329 6.09 0.26 -30.91
N LEU A 330 4.80 -0.06 -30.75
CA LEU A 330 4.11 -1.14 -31.47
C LEU A 330 3.29 -0.63 -32.68
N LEU A 331 2.84 0.62 -32.64
CA LEU A 331 1.88 1.18 -33.60
C LEU A 331 2.48 2.23 -34.57
N ASN A 332 3.77 2.49 -34.46
CA ASN A 332 4.50 3.40 -35.36
C ASN A 332 5.05 2.70 -36.59
#